data_b785538d22a441d7be37342043361392
#
_entry.id   b785538d22a441d7be37342043361392
#
_cell.length_a   1.000
_cell.length_b   1.000
_cell.length_c   1.000
_cell.angle_alpha   90.00
_cell.angle_beta   90.00
_cell.angle_gamma   90.00
#
_symmetry.space_group_name_H-M   'P 1'
#
loop_
_entity.id
_entity.type
_entity.pdbx_description
1 polymer ?
#
loop_
_entity_poly.entity_id
_entity_poly.type
_entity_poly.pdbx_seq_one_letter_code
_entity_poly.pdbx_strand_id
1 'polypeptide(L)'
;MHRIVWRYFLTNFFRRQPSDAWVGTVLRCEQFINAFILSHPRAGRQWTLSLLCTYFNQLYHLGLDNDVYDTFRLIMPGSIKNITEYPRSTRFEQIPFIIPTHRPYDIYSKRLFDGKDLIVLLRSIEDMALSYYFKKAEFAKTYKSDLSSFLRDESLGIPNVCKYYNDLAEHISAQHFLVIRYEDLNHDIKKHIIEILKFLKVPIDMAAIDYTIAHNNFSEMQNRYLETKVKVSAKGQIKRPNSWLVRRGCIGESKECMASEDLIYIDNMLRQELSPKAKNFLNKHLRDRDYLKQHSV
;
A
#
# COMPACT_ATOMS: atom_id res chain seq x y z
N MET A 1 27.00 32.07 9.47
CA MET A 1 26.46 30.79 8.96
C MET A 1 25.35 30.17 9.83
N HIS A 2 25.26 30.44 11.13
CA HIS A 2 24.26 29.81 12.03
C HIS A 2 22.81 30.35 11.92
N ARG A 3 22.57 31.53 11.34
CA ARG A 3 21.21 32.12 11.25
C ARG A 3 20.33 31.60 10.09
N ILE A 4 20.94 31.03 9.07
CA ILE A 4 20.18 30.53 7.87
C ILE A 4 19.62 29.14 8.13
N VAL A 5 20.33 28.28 8.87
CA VAL A 5 19.90 26.91 9.20
C VAL A 5 18.68 26.92 10.11
N TRP A 6 18.60 27.83 11.09
CA TRP A 6 17.46 27.95 12.00
C TRP A 6 16.19 28.46 11.33
N ARG A 7 16.32 29.30 10.31
CA ARG A 7 15.16 29.79 9.56
C ARG A 7 14.55 28.69 8.66
N TYR A 8 15.40 27.81 8.13
CA TYR A 8 14.92 26.64 7.34
C TYR A 8 14.25 25.60 8.21
N PHE A 9 14.72 25.38 9.42
CA PHE A 9 14.11 24.48 10.41
C PHE A 9 12.75 25.02 10.90
N LEU A 10 12.63 26.29 11.20
CA LEU A 10 11.41 26.88 11.73
C LEU A 10 10.31 27.05 10.66
N THR A 11 10.65 27.35 9.42
CA THR A 11 9.64 27.49 8.36
C THR A 11 9.07 26.16 7.90
N ASN A 12 9.80 25.04 8.03
CA ASN A 12 9.28 23.69 7.76
C ASN A 12 8.55 23.09 8.97
N PHE A 13 8.81 23.55 10.17
CA PHE A 13 8.15 23.07 11.39
C PHE A 13 6.71 23.61 11.54
N PHE A 14 6.38 24.75 10.94
CA PHE A 14 5.06 25.38 11.03
C PHE A 14 4.13 25.18 9.83
N ARG A 15 4.56 24.56 8.74
CA ARG A 15 3.62 24.03 7.76
C ARG A 15 3.06 22.72 8.30
N ARG A 16 1.95 22.80 9.04
CA ARG A 16 1.12 21.65 9.42
C ARG A 16 0.79 20.87 8.14
N GLN A 17 1.61 19.88 7.82
CA GLN A 17 1.29 18.93 6.76
C GLN A 17 0.03 18.19 7.20
N PRO A 18 -0.94 17.89 6.31
CA PRO A 18 -2.07 17.02 6.62
C PRO A 18 -1.62 15.68 7.23
N SER A 19 -0.36 15.32 7.01
CA SER A 19 0.36 14.20 7.57
C SER A 19 0.46 14.22 9.09
N ASP A 20 0.64 15.37 9.72
CA ASP A 20 0.85 15.47 11.17
C ASP A 20 -0.44 15.27 11.97
N ALA A 21 -1.57 15.72 11.42
CA ALA A 21 -2.90 15.49 12.00
C ALA A 21 -3.25 13.99 11.97
N TRP A 22 -2.87 13.26 10.91
CA TRP A 22 -3.07 11.82 10.80
C TRP A 22 -2.21 11.07 11.83
N VAL A 23 -0.91 11.38 11.92
CA VAL A 23 0.00 10.81 12.93
C VAL A 23 -0.54 11.04 14.33
N GLY A 24 -0.90 12.28 14.67
CA GLY A 24 -1.47 12.60 15.96
C GLY A 24 -2.78 11.85 16.26
N THR A 25 -3.60 11.55 15.24
CA THR A 25 -4.82 10.75 15.40
C THR A 25 -4.51 9.30 15.66
N VAL A 26 -3.58 8.70 14.91
CA VAL A 26 -3.14 7.32 15.09
C VAL A 26 -2.56 7.13 16.48
N LEU A 27 -1.69 8.03 16.94
CA LEU A 27 -1.10 7.98 18.28
C LEU A 27 -2.17 8.03 19.39
N ARG A 28 -3.23 8.81 19.22
CA ARG A 28 -4.35 8.82 20.20
C ARG A 28 -5.13 7.51 20.27
N CYS A 29 -5.13 6.75 19.19
CA CYS A 29 -5.80 5.46 19.10
C CYS A 29 -4.84 4.27 19.26
N GLU A 30 -3.57 4.51 19.56
CA GLU A 30 -2.48 3.53 19.57
C GLU A 30 -2.81 2.26 20.35
N GLN A 31 -3.44 2.40 21.50
CA GLN A 31 -3.81 1.27 22.38
C GLN A 31 -4.81 0.30 21.75
N PHE A 32 -5.57 0.73 20.75
CA PHE A 32 -6.57 -0.10 20.05
C PHE A 32 -6.02 -0.75 18.78
N ILE A 33 -4.88 -0.25 18.27
CA ILE A 33 -4.34 -0.71 16.98
C ILE A 33 -3.60 -2.03 17.19
N ASN A 34 -4.06 -3.06 16.48
CA ASN A 34 -3.44 -4.37 16.46
C ASN A 34 -2.33 -4.47 15.41
N ALA A 35 -2.58 -3.95 14.20
CA ALA A 35 -1.65 -4.10 13.10
C ALA A 35 -1.67 -2.92 12.11
N PHE A 36 -0.61 -2.81 11.30
CA PHE A 36 -0.55 -1.94 10.13
C PHE A 36 -0.33 -2.75 8.86
N ILE A 37 -0.91 -2.28 7.75
CA ILE A 37 -0.56 -2.74 6.41
C ILE A 37 0.27 -1.65 5.74
N LEU A 38 1.57 -1.91 5.62
CA LEU A 38 2.53 -1.00 5.02
C LEU A 38 2.75 -1.35 3.55
N SER A 39 2.71 -0.37 2.69
CA SER A 39 3.00 -0.58 1.26
C SER A 39 3.41 0.70 0.58
N HIS A 40 4.34 0.63 -0.36
CA HIS A 40 4.45 1.69 -1.36
C HIS A 40 3.13 1.79 -2.19
N PRO A 41 2.77 2.96 -2.72
CA PRO A 41 1.64 3.06 -3.64
C PRO A 41 1.71 2.03 -4.78
N ARG A 42 0.61 1.35 -5.06
CA ARG A 42 0.44 0.33 -6.13
C ARG A 42 1.08 -1.05 -5.87
N ALA A 43 1.55 -1.33 -4.67
CA ALA A 43 2.04 -2.66 -4.28
C ALA A 43 0.92 -3.67 -3.94
N GLY A 44 -0.33 -3.47 -4.38
CA GLY A 44 -1.43 -4.43 -4.19
C GLY A 44 -2.35 -4.17 -3.00
N ARG A 45 -2.12 -3.10 -2.21
CA ARG A 45 -2.89 -2.82 -0.98
C ARG A 45 -4.40 -2.89 -1.17
N GLN A 46 -4.92 -2.33 -2.26
CA GLN A 46 -6.36 -2.28 -2.49
C GLN A 46 -6.98 -3.68 -2.61
N TRP A 47 -6.29 -4.59 -3.26
CA TRP A 47 -6.72 -5.97 -3.40
C TRP A 47 -6.65 -6.72 -2.07
N THR A 48 -5.55 -6.59 -1.34
CA THR A 48 -5.41 -7.17 0.00
C THR A 48 -6.52 -6.69 0.94
N LEU A 49 -6.85 -5.39 0.91
CA LEU A 49 -7.96 -4.85 1.69
C LEU A 49 -9.30 -5.43 1.26
N SER A 50 -9.53 -5.61 -0.04
CA SER A 50 -10.75 -6.25 -0.54
C SER A 50 -10.91 -7.66 -0.02
N LEU A 51 -9.84 -8.46 -0.09
CA LEU A 51 -9.83 -9.83 0.43
C LEU A 51 -10.17 -9.85 1.93
N LEU A 52 -9.46 -9.06 2.73
CA LEU A 52 -9.66 -9.04 4.19
C LEU A 52 -11.04 -8.51 4.58
N CYS A 53 -11.53 -7.47 3.93
CA CYS A 53 -12.85 -6.91 4.23
C CYS A 53 -13.97 -7.87 3.86
N THR A 54 -13.88 -8.54 2.70
CA THR A 54 -14.86 -9.57 2.33
C THR A 54 -14.82 -10.73 3.31
N TYR A 55 -13.63 -11.16 3.72
CA TYR A 55 -13.46 -12.22 4.70
C TYR A 55 -14.09 -11.88 6.05
N PHE A 56 -13.77 -10.72 6.61
CA PHE A 56 -14.34 -10.28 7.89
C PHE A 56 -15.87 -10.09 7.81
N ASN A 57 -16.37 -9.58 6.67
CA ASN A 57 -17.81 -9.44 6.46
C ASN A 57 -18.52 -10.79 6.51
N GLN A 58 -17.93 -11.82 5.90
CA GLN A 58 -18.47 -13.20 5.94
C GLN A 58 -18.31 -13.84 7.30
N LEU A 59 -17.09 -13.85 7.86
CA LEU A 59 -16.78 -14.51 9.13
C LEU A 59 -17.64 -13.98 10.28
N TYR A 60 -17.85 -12.67 10.36
CA TYR A 60 -18.56 -12.02 11.46
C TYR A 60 -20.00 -11.62 11.11
N HIS A 61 -20.52 -12.06 9.95
CA HIS A 61 -21.89 -11.80 9.50
C HIS A 61 -22.28 -10.32 9.60
N LEU A 62 -21.42 -9.41 9.14
CA LEU A 62 -21.63 -7.98 9.32
C LEU A 62 -22.77 -7.43 8.47
N GLY A 63 -23.20 -8.13 7.42
CA GLY A 63 -24.26 -7.71 6.49
C GLY A 63 -23.93 -6.41 5.79
N LEU A 64 -22.64 -6.17 5.51
CA LEU A 64 -22.19 -5.00 4.76
C LEU A 64 -22.27 -5.29 3.28
N ASP A 65 -22.74 -4.31 2.50
CA ASP A 65 -22.64 -4.41 1.05
C ASP A 65 -21.17 -4.54 0.64
N ASN A 66 -20.92 -5.43 -0.32
CA ASN A 66 -19.59 -5.64 -0.88
C ASN A 66 -19.13 -4.48 -1.77
N ASP A 67 -19.66 -3.27 -1.56
CA ASP A 67 -19.11 -2.05 -2.15
C ASP A 67 -17.74 -1.81 -1.53
N VAL A 68 -16.74 -2.10 -2.35
CA VAL A 68 -15.33 -2.20 -2.01
C VAL A 68 -14.78 -0.99 -1.24
N TYR A 69 -15.35 0.19 -1.42
CA TYR A 69 -14.85 1.41 -0.81
C TYR A 69 -15.40 1.71 0.59
N ASP A 70 -16.70 1.58 0.76
CA ASP A 70 -17.33 1.95 2.02
C ASP A 70 -17.08 0.87 3.07
N THR A 71 -17.06 -0.42 2.65
CA THR A 71 -16.72 -1.55 3.50
C THR A 71 -15.27 -1.46 4.03
N PHE A 72 -14.30 -1.08 3.19
CA PHE A 72 -12.91 -0.91 3.65
C PHE A 72 -12.76 0.16 4.71
N ARG A 73 -13.45 1.27 4.54
CA ARG A 73 -13.38 2.39 5.49
C ARG A 73 -13.99 2.05 6.82
N LEU A 74 -14.98 1.15 6.83
CA LEU A 74 -15.63 0.70 8.05
C LEU A 74 -14.81 -0.33 8.79
N ILE A 75 -14.19 -1.29 8.08
CA ILE A 75 -13.45 -2.39 8.68
C ILE A 75 -11.97 -2.04 8.89
N MET A 76 -11.35 -1.35 7.91
CA MET A 76 -9.96 -0.94 7.97
C MET A 76 -9.82 0.58 7.73
N PRO A 77 -9.98 1.38 8.76
CA PRO A 77 -10.02 2.83 8.64
C PRO A 77 -8.65 3.40 8.31
N GLY A 78 -8.56 4.17 7.23
CA GLY A 78 -7.33 4.89 6.84
C GLY A 78 -7.44 6.41 6.99
N SER A 79 -8.65 6.97 7.13
CA SER A 79 -8.89 8.40 7.31
C SER A 79 -8.96 8.80 8.78
N ILE A 80 -8.60 10.05 9.09
CA ILE A 80 -8.68 10.61 10.46
C ILE A 80 -10.05 10.37 11.09
N LYS A 81 -11.14 10.66 10.36
CA LYS A 81 -12.51 10.48 10.85
C LYS A 81 -12.76 9.01 11.22
N ASN A 82 -12.49 8.11 10.31
CA ASN A 82 -12.78 6.68 10.51
C ASN A 82 -11.90 6.08 11.61
N ILE A 83 -10.62 6.46 11.71
CA ILE A 83 -9.72 6.02 12.79
C ILE A 83 -10.24 6.47 14.14
N THR A 84 -10.76 7.70 14.26
CA THR A 84 -11.27 8.24 15.52
C THR A 84 -12.59 7.58 15.93
N GLU A 85 -13.43 7.20 14.99
CA GLU A 85 -14.74 6.60 15.24
C GLU A 85 -14.65 5.08 15.50
N TYR A 86 -13.67 4.39 14.94
CA TYR A 86 -13.54 2.93 14.98
C TYR A 86 -13.56 2.35 16.39
N PRO A 87 -12.76 2.83 17.37
CA PRO A 87 -12.72 2.25 18.71
C PRO A 87 -14.03 2.37 19.49
N ARG A 88 -14.98 3.17 18.99
CA ARG A 88 -16.30 3.40 19.61
C ARG A 88 -17.39 2.51 19.01
N SER A 89 -17.05 1.74 17.98
CA SER A 89 -18.02 0.89 17.27
C SER A 89 -17.98 -0.52 17.84
N THR A 90 -18.97 -0.88 18.64
CA THR A 90 -19.16 -2.25 19.17
C THR A 90 -19.34 -3.30 18.07
N ARG A 91 -19.75 -2.86 16.86
CA ARG A 91 -19.97 -3.73 15.71
C ARG A 91 -18.68 -4.43 15.23
N PHE A 92 -17.52 -3.87 15.54
CA PHE A 92 -16.22 -4.33 15.03
C PHE A 92 -15.29 -4.84 16.12
N GLU A 93 -15.75 -5.05 17.34
CA GLU A 93 -14.92 -5.49 18.48
C GLU A 93 -14.18 -6.82 18.22
N GLN A 94 -14.76 -7.69 17.40
CA GLN A 94 -14.15 -8.98 17.03
C GLN A 94 -13.11 -8.87 15.91
N ILE A 95 -13.03 -7.73 15.24
CA ILE A 95 -12.13 -7.52 14.10
C ILE A 95 -10.89 -6.82 14.60
N PRO A 96 -9.68 -7.31 14.29
CA PRO A 96 -8.47 -6.59 14.65
C PRO A 96 -8.47 -5.20 14.00
N PHE A 97 -8.13 -4.18 14.79
CA PHE A 97 -8.02 -2.81 14.30
C PHE A 97 -6.75 -2.66 13.47
N ILE A 98 -6.90 -2.69 12.15
CA ILE A 98 -5.81 -2.66 11.18
C ILE A 98 -5.83 -1.32 10.43
N ILE A 99 -4.69 -0.64 10.39
CA ILE A 99 -4.55 0.63 9.66
C ILE A 99 -3.69 0.44 8.40
N PRO A 100 -4.28 0.57 7.20
CA PRO A 100 -3.51 0.55 5.96
C PRO A 100 -2.88 1.92 5.67
N THR A 101 -1.58 1.95 5.36
CA THR A 101 -0.88 3.19 5.07
C THR A 101 0.16 3.06 3.96
N HIS A 102 0.47 4.18 3.30
CA HIS A 102 1.61 4.36 2.40
C HIS A 102 2.75 5.14 3.05
N ARG A 103 2.66 5.40 4.36
CA ARG A 103 3.74 6.10 5.04
C ARG A 103 5.00 5.25 5.04
N PRO A 104 6.16 5.86 4.79
CA PRO A 104 7.45 5.19 4.99
C PRO A 104 7.64 4.88 6.47
N TYR A 105 8.48 3.91 6.77
CA TYR A 105 8.91 3.59 8.13
C TYR A 105 10.16 4.42 8.46
N ASP A 106 10.01 5.73 8.44
CA ASP A 106 11.05 6.70 8.73
C ASP A 106 11.11 7.09 10.23
N ILE A 107 12.05 7.93 10.60
CA ILE A 107 12.24 8.39 11.97
C ILE A 107 10.99 9.09 12.56
N TYR A 108 10.16 9.71 11.72
CA TYR A 108 8.96 10.43 12.15
C TYR A 108 7.78 9.49 12.39
N SER A 109 7.69 8.43 11.62
CA SER A 109 6.62 7.44 11.70
C SER A 109 6.99 6.20 12.54
N LYS A 110 8.28 6.06 12.92
CA LYS A 110 8.80 4.92 13.69
C LYS A 110 7.93 4.61 14.91
N ARG A 111 7.62 5.61 15.71
CA ARG A 111 6.80 5.44 16.90
C ARG A 111 5.42 4.84 16.65
N LEU A 112 4.86 5.02 15.46
CA LEU A 112 3.54 4.45 15.11
C LEU A 112 3.60 2.95 14.95
N PHE A 113 4.72 2.43 14.47
CA PHE A 113 4.87 1.05 14.02
C PHE A 113 5.60 0.18 15.05
N ASP A 114 6.39 0.79 15.93
CA ASP A 114 7.15 0.06 16.94
C ASP A 114 6.21 -0.75 17.85
N GLY A 115 6.51 -2.04 18.01
CA GLY A 115 5.75 -2.96 18.83
C GLY A 115 4.38 -3.38 18.27
N LYS A 116 4.06 -3.03 17.02
CA LYS A 116 2.84 -3.45 16.32
C LYS A 116 3.13 -4.56 15.32
N ASP A 117 2.12 -5.37 15.04
CA ASP A 117 2.18 -6.34 13.96
C ASP A 117 2.15 -5.62 12.60
N LEU A 118 3.11 -5.93 11.71
CA LEU A 118 3.26 -5.26 10.43
C LEU A 118 3.06 -6.23 9.28
N ILE A 119 2.14 -5.94 8.38
CA ILE A 119 2.01 -6.63 7.08
C ILE A 119 2.61 -5.72 6.03
N VAL A 120 3.69 -6.17 5.40
CA VAL A 120 4.40 -5.42 4.36
C VAL A 120 4.01 -5.99 3.00
N LEU A 121 3.41 -5.17 2.16
CA LEU A 121 3.08 -5.57 0.80
C LEU A 121 4.19 -5.12 -0.15
N LEU A 122 4.73 -6.07 -0.90
CA LEU A 122 5.73 -5.86 -1.94
C LEU A 122 5.15 -6.18 -3.32
N ARG A 123 5.76 -5.63 -4.34
CA ARG A 123 5.52 -5.91 -5.75
C ARG A 123 6.79 -5.61 -6.54
N SER A 124 6.98 -6.22 -7.74
CA SER A 124 8.01 -5.80 -8.70
C SER A 124 8.03 -4.28 -8.80
N ILE A 125 9.21 -3.69 -8.64
CA ILE A 125 9.38 -2.22 -8.58
C ILE A 125 8.96 -1.62 -9.91
N GLU A 126 9.27 -2.28 -11.02
CA GLU A 126 8.93 -1.83 -12.37
C GLU A 126 7.42 -1.82 -12.59
N ASP A 127 6.75 -2.92 -12.29
CA ASP A 127 5.29 -3.02 -12.43
C ASP A 127 4.57 -2.05 -11.49
N MET A 128 5.10 -1.86 -10.29
CA MET A 128 4.59 -0.89 -9.32
C MET A 128 4.72 0.54 -9.83
N ALA A 129 5.90 0.92 -10.34
CA ALA A 129 6.17 2.25 -10.88
C ALA A 129 5.31 2.54 -12.11
N LEU A 130 5.22 1.59 -13.06
CA LEU A 130 4.34 1.68 -14.23
C LEU A 130 2.87 1.89 -13.82
N SER A 131 2.40 1.07 -12.89
CA SER A 131 1.04 1.18 -12.36
C SER A 131 0.79 2.53 -11.67
N TYR A 132 1.82 3.10 -11.02
CA TYR A 132 1.70 4.38 -10.35
C TYR A 132 1.67 5.54 -11.33
N TYR A 133 2.48 5.48 -12.39
CA TYR A 133 2.43 6.42 -13.51
C TYR A 133 1.02 6.49 -14.11
N PHE A 134 0.45 5.36 -14.52
CA PHE A 134 -0.90 5.34 -15.10
C PHE A 134 -1.95 5.92 -14.15
N LYS A 135 -1.84 5.62 -12.85
CA LYS A 135 -2.73 6.22 -11.87
C LYS A 135 -2.62 7.74 -11.82
N LYS A 136 -1.42 8.29 -11.90
CA LYS A 136 -1.18 9.73 -11.81
C LYS A 136 -1.48 10.46 -13.11
N ALA A 137 -1.06 9.90 -14.24
CA ALA A 137 -1.17 10.53 -15.55
C ALA A 137 -2.60 10.42 -16.13
N GLU A 138 -3.13 9.22 -16.16
CA GLU A 138 -4.39 8.95 -16.88
C GLU A 138 -5.62 9.09 -15.99
N PHE A 139 -5.55 8.55 -14.76
CA PHE A 139 -6.72 8.55 -13.87
C PHE A 139 -6.85 9.84 -13.08
N ALA A 140 -5.86 10.17 -12.27
CA ALA A 140 -5.90 11.37 -11.44
C ALA A 140 -5.65 12.65 -12.25
N LYS A 141 -5.03 12.53 -13.43
CA LYS A 141 -4.61 13.65 -14.30
C LYS A 141 -3.78 14.70 -13.55
N THR A 142 -2.99 14.22 -12.58
CA THR A 142 -2.13 15.08 -11.74
C THR A 142 -0.68 15.08 -12.21
N TYR A 143 -0.33 14.23 -13.18
CA TYR A 143 0.98 14.17 -13.82
C TYR A 143 0.81 14.31 -15.34
N LYS A 144 1.60 15.19 -15.96
CA LYS A 144 1.39 15.56 -17.37
C LYS A 144 2.53 15.13 -18.30
N SER A 145 3.68 14.76 -17.72
CA SER A 145 4.85 14.31 -18.49
C SER A 145 4.77 12.81 -18.80
N ASP A 146 5.67 12.32 -19.62
CA ASP A 146 5.77 10.92 -20.01
C ASP A 146 6.24 9.99 -18.87
N LEU A 147 6.27 8.70 -19.16
CA LEU A 147 6.69 7.66 -18.22
C LEU A 147 8.15 7.83 -17.81
N SER A 148 9.03 8.13 -18.77
CA SER A 148 10.46 8.29 -18.50
C SER A 148 10.74 9.42 -17.52
N SER A 149 10.06 10.56 -17.70
CA SER A 149 10.09 11.68 -16.75
C SER A 149 9.53 11.30 -15.38
N PHE A 150 8.45 10.51 -15.34
CA PHE A 150 7.87 10.03 -14.08
C PHE A 150 8.83 9.13 -13.29
N LEU A 151 9.51 8.23 -13.98
CA LEU A 151 10.47 7.33 -13.33
C LEU A 151 11.62 8.09 -12.66
N ARG A 152 11.98 9.27 -13.21
CA ARG A 152 13.05 10.15 -12.71
C ARG A 152 12.58 11.19 -11.70
N ASP A 153 11.28 11.30 -11.46
CA ASP A 153 10.71 12.27 -10.50
C ASP A 153 11.12 11.92 -9.07
N GLU A 154 11.74 12.89 -8.38
CA GLU A 154 12.26 12.73 -7.01
C GLU A 154 11.17 12.35 -5.98
N SER A 155 9.95 12.78 -6.20
CA SER A 155 8.85 12.63 -5.24
C SER A 155 7.91 11.46 -5.55
N LEU A 156 7.86 10.99 -6.80
CA LEU A 156 6.92 9.99 -7.28
C LEU A 156 7.61 8.78 -7.90
N GLY A 157 8.80 8.97 -8.46
CA GLY A 157 9.55 7.99 -9.25
C GLY A 157 10.42 7.05 -8.42
N ILE A 158 11.44 6.52 -9.08
CA ILE A 158 12.37 5.52 -8.51
C ILE A 158 13.19 6.07 -7.33
N PRO A 159 13.63 7.34 -7.32
CA PRO A 159 14.30 7.90 -6.14
C PRO A 159 13.43 7.80 -4.88
N ASN A 160 12.14 8.10 -4.98
CA ASN A 160 11.21 7.97 -3.86
C ASN A 160 11.02 6.49 -3.44
N VAL A 161 11.00 5.56 -4.39
CA VAL A 161 10.94 4.12 -4.10
C VAL A 161 12.18 3.67 -3.33
N CYS A 162 13.37 4.09 -3.75
CA CYS A 162 14.62 3.78 -3.04
C CYS A 162 14.60 4.31 -1.61
N LYS A 163 14.20 5.58 -1.44
CA LYS A 163 14.06 6.18 -0.11
C LYS A 163 13.09 5.39 0.77
N TYR A 164 11.91 5.03 0.25
CA TYR A 164 10.90 4.26 0.97
C TYR A 164 11.45 2.92 1.48
N TYR A 165 12.15 2.17 0.64
CA TYR A 165 12.70 0.87 1.04
C TYR A 165 13.93 0.98 1.93
N ASN A 166 14.73 2.04 1.81
CA ASN A 166 15.82 2.33 2.75
C ASN A 166 15.26 2.59 4.15
N ASP A 167 14.26 3.46 4.26
CA ASP A 167 13.60 3.78 5.53
C ASP A 167 12.94 2.52 6.14
N LEU A 168 12.26 1.71 5.32
CA LEU A 168 11.63 0.48 5.77
C LEU A 168 12.67 -0.53 6.29
N ALA A 169 13.72 -0.80 5.53
CA ALA A 169 14.71 -1.81 5.86
C ALA A 169 15.55 -1.44 7.09
N GLU A 170 15.69 -0.16 7.38
CA GLU A 170 16.43 0.30 8.56
C GLU A 170 15.74 -0.13 9.86
N HIS A 171 14.41 -0.19 9.88
CA HIS A 171 13.64 -0.37 11.10
C HIS A 171 12.88 -1.70 11.19
N ILE A 172 12.55 -2.31 10.05
CA ILE A 172 11.63 -3.47 10.01
C ILE A 172 12.19 -4.71 10.71
N SER A 173 13.50 -4.92 10.71
CA SER A 173 14.14 -6.12 11.26
C SER A 173 13.92 -6.31 12.77
N ALA A 174 13.62 -5.22 13.49
CA ALA A 174 13.33 -5.25 14.93
C ALA A 174 11.85 -5.53 15.25
N GLN A 175 11.01 -5.72 14.24
CA GLN A 175 9.57 -5.84 14.39
C GLN A 175 9.07 -7.24 14.10
N HIS A 176 7.86 -7.55 14.59
CA HIS A 176 7.10 -8.71 14.15
C HIS A 176 6.39 -8.36 12.84
N PHE A 177 6.79 -8.98 11.73
CA PHE A 177 6.26 -8.65 10.42
C PHE A 177 6.05 -9.85 9.52
N LEU A 178 5.08 -9.72 8.63
CA LEU A 178 4.78 -10.64 7.53
C LEU A 178 4.95 -9.89 6.20
N VAL A 179 5.67 -10.49 5.26
CA VAL A 179 5.78 -9.95 3.89
C VAL A 179 4.87 -10.75 2.96
N ILE A 180 4.03 -10.03 2.22
CA ILE A 180 3.18 -10.59 1.16
C ILE A 180 3.57 -9.92 -0.16
N ARG A 181 4.01 -10.72 -1.13
CA ARG A 181 4.23 -10.25 -2.49
C ARG A 181 2.94 -10.28 -3.28
N TYR A 182 2.75 -9.26 -4.10
CA TYR A 182 1.61 -9.20 -5.02
C TYR A 182 1.59 -10.40 -5.98
N GLU A 183 2.75 -10.78 -6.48
CA GLU A 183 2.93 -11.90 -7.42
C GLU A 183 2.55 -13.24 -6.77
N ASP A 184 3.00 -13.48 -5.53
CA ASP A 184 2.70 -14.69 -4.78
C ASP A 184 1.20 -14.74 -4.41
N LEU A 185 0.64 -13.62 -3.96
CA LEU A 185 -0.79 -13.50 -3.69
C LEU A 185 -1.64 -13.76 -4.94
N ASN A 186 -1.16 -13.32 -6.12
CA ASN A 186 -1.82 -13.58 -7.39
C ASN A 186 -1.78 -15.06 -7.78
N HIS A 187 -0.67 -15.73 -7.49
CA HIS A 187 -0.48 -17.14 -7.79
C HIS A 187 -1.32 -18.05 -6.89
N ASP A 188 -1.37 -17.77 -5.59
CA ASP A 188 -2.11 -18.58 -4.61
C ASP A 188 -2.76 -17.71 -3.52
N ILE A 189 -3.95 -17.20 -3.86
CA ILE A 189 -4.72 -16.34 -2.95
C ILE A 189 -5.06 -17.08 -1.65
N LYS A 190 -5.43 -18.36 -1.74
CA LYS A 190 -5.86 -19.16 -0.58
C LYS A 190 -4.76 -19.30 0.45
N LYS A 191 -3.57 -19.65 0.02
CA LYS A 191 -2.39 -19.77 0.87
C LYS A 191 -2.09 -18.45 1.59
N HIS A 192 -2.00 -17.36 0.84
CA HIS A 192 -1.54 -16.10 1.39
C HIS A 192 -2.60 -15.39 2.24
N ILE A 193 -3.89 -15.58 1.98
CA ILE A 193 -4.93 -15.10 2.90
C ILE A 193 -4.87 -15.86 4.22
N ILE A 194 -4.66 -17.18 4.21
CA ILE A 194 -4.46 -17.99 5.42
C ILE A 194 -3.24 -17.53 6.21
N GLU A 195 -2.12 -17.22 5.53
CA GLU A 195 -0.92 -16.69 6.20
C GLU A 195 -1.22 -15.35 6.90
N ILE A 196 -1.93 -14.44 6.24
CA ILE A 196 -2.33 -13.15 6.84
C ILE A 196 -3.24 -13.37 8.04
N LEU A 197 -4.24 -14.24 7.93
CA LEU A 197 -5.18 -14.51 9.02
C LEU A 197 -4.51 -15.15 10.24
N LYS A 198 -3.57 -16.09 10.00
CA LYS A 198 -2.75 -16.67 11.08
C LYS A 198 -1.89 -15.62 11.76
N PHE A 199 -1.24 -14.76 10.97
CA PHE A 199 -0.42 -13.67 11.48
C PHE A 199 -1.23 -12.71 12.36
N LEU A 200 -2.45 -12.38 11.94
CA LEU A 200 -3.38 -11.52 12.67
C LEU A 200 -4.11 -12.24 13.81
N LYS A 201 -3.87 -13.53 14.01
CA LYS A 201 -4.56 -14.38 15.01
C LYS A 201 -6.08 -14.39 14.84
N VAL A 202 -6.56 -14.28 13.61
CA VAL A 202 -7.97 -14.34 13.24
C VAL A 202 -8.38 -15.80 13.01
N PRO A 203 -9.57 -16.25 13.46
CA PRO A 203 -10.07 -17.58 13.16
C PRO A 203 -10.04 -17.86 11.65
N ILE A 204 -9.82 -19.13 11.27
CA ILE A 204 -9.81 -19.56 9.88
C ILE A 204 -11.11 -20.31 9.59
N ASP A 205 -11.95 -19.73 8.75
CA ASP A 205 -13.15 -20.35 8.21
C ASP A 205 -12.96 -20.59 6.70
N MET A 206 -12.96 -21.85 6.30
CA MET A 206 -12.67 -22.23 4.92
C MET A 206 -13.80 -21.81 3.97
N ALA A 207 -15.06 -21.81 4.43
CA ALA A 207 -16.18 -21.37 3.60
C ALA A 207 -16.12 -19.86 3.36
N ALA A 208 -15.77 -19.06 4.38
CA ALA A 208 -15.54 -17.63 4.22
C ALA A 208 -14.35 -17.34 3.33
N ILE A 209 -13.29 -18.15 3.37
CA ILE A 209 -12.13 -18.01 2.46
C ILE A 209 -12.54 -18.29 1.02
N ASP A 210 -13.21 -19.41 0.76
CA ASP A 210 -13.62 -19.79 -0.59
C ASP A 210 -14.61 -18.75 -1.17
N TYR A 211 -15.54 -18.25 -0.37
CA TYR A 211 -16.39 -17.12 -0.74
C TYR A 211 -15.57 -15.87 -1.09
N THR A 212 -14.60 -15.53 -0.24
CA THR A 212 -13.74 -14.36 -0.43
C THR A 212 -12.97 -14.43 -1.75
N ILE A 213 -12.42 -15.59 -2.07
CA ILE A 213 -11.66 -15.80 -3.32
C ILE A 213 -12.59 -15.65 -4.54
N ALA A 214 -13.75 -16.28 -4.51
CA ALA A 214 -14.72 -16.19 -5.59
C ALA A 214 -15.14 -14.74 -5.88
N HIS A 215 -15.32 -13.93 -4.83
CA HIS A 215 -15.80 -12.55 -4.95
C HIS A 215 -14.68 -11.49 -5.11
N ASN A 216 -13.41 -11.87 -5.03
CA ASN A 216 -12.28 -10.95 -5.20
C ASN A 216 -11.30 -11.38 -6.28
N ASN A 217 -11.70 -12.25 -7.21
CA ASN A 217 -10.95 -12.47 -8.42
C ASN A 217 -10.92 -11.18 -9.27
N PHE A 218 -9.96 -11.12 -10.21
CA PHE A 218 -9.71 -9.90 -10.97
C PHE A 218 -10.96 -9.42 -11.74
N SER A 219 -11.68 -10.34 -12.38
CA SER A 219 -12.87 -10.02 -13.19
C SER A 219 -13.99 -9.45 -12.32
N GLU A 220 -14.26 -10.06 -11.16
CA GLU A 220 -15.27 -9.58 -10.22
C GLU A 220 -14.90 -8.23 -9.63
N MET A 221 -13.64 -8.02 -9.30
CA MET A 221 -13.18 -6.71 -8.85
C MET A 221 -13.33 -5.66 -9.94
N GLN A 222 -12.98 -5.97 -11.18
CA GLN A 222 -13.11 -5.05 -12.29
C GLN A 222 -14.58 -4.71 -12.54
N ASN A 223 -15.48 -5.71 -12.56
CA ASN A 223 -16.91 -5.52 -12.72
C ASN A 223 -17.49 -4.62 -11.62
N ARG A 224 -17.20 -4.89 -10.37
CA ARG A 224 -17.65 -4.05 -9.24
C ARG A 224 -17.17 -2.61 -9.35
N TYR A 225 -15.95 -2.38 -9.82
CA TYR A 225 -15.46 -1.02 -10.07
C TYR A 225 -16.12 -0.34 -11.26
N LEU A 226 -16.56 -1.10 -12.27
CA LEU A 226 -17.32 -0.59 -13.40
C LEU A 226 -18.79 -0.32 -13.03
N GLU A 227 -19.37 -1.17 -12.19
CA GLU A 227 -20.75 -1.08 -11.72
C GLU A 227 -20.95 -0.06 -10.59
N THR A 228 -19.87 0.36 -9.90
CA THR A 228 -19.94 1.47 -8.95
C THR A 228 -20.36 2.72 -9.73
N LYS A 229 -21.66 2.72 -10.05
CA LYS A 229 -22.34 3.71 -10.88
C LYS A 229 -21.93 5.10 -10.45
N VAL A 230 -21.55 5.86 -11.42
CA VAL A 230 -21.68 7.30 -11.53
C VAL A 230 -22.54 7.84 -10.38
N LYS A 231 -21.95 7.99 -9.18
CA LYS A 231 -22.56 8.82 -8.15
C LYS A 231 -22.41 10.24 -8.64
N VAL A 232 -23.49 10.73 -9.28
CA VAL A 232 -23.61 12.14 -9.63
C VAL A 232 -23.51 12.89 -8.31
N SER A 233 -22.46 13.67 -8.12
CA SER A 233 -22.34 14.54 -6.95
C SER A 233 -23.53 15.51 -6.99
N ALA A 234 -23.93 16.02 -5.82
CA ALA A 234 -24.97 17.07 -5.72
C ALA A 234 -24.66 18.32 -6.58
N LYS A 235 -23.49 18.41 -7.18
CA LYS A 235 -23.04 19.45 -8.12
C LYS A 235 -23.03 18.99 -9.59
N GLY A 236 -23.69 17.87 -9.94
CA GLY A 236 -23.79 17.42 -11.33
C GLY A 236 -22.48 16.89 -11.94
N GLN A 237 -21.40 16.75 -11.16
CA GLN A 237 -20.13 16.22 -11.66
C GLN A 237 -20.18 14.70 -11.71
N ILE A 238 -20.01 14.14 -12.90
CA ILE A 238 -19.87 12.72 -13.12
C ILE A 238 -18.52 12.25 -12.51
N LYS A 239 -18.56 11.63 -11.33
CA LYS A 239 -17.39 10.89 -10.83
C LYS A 239 -17.22 9.67 -11.73
N ARG A 240 -16.17 9.66 -12.55
CA ARG A 240 -15.82 8.51 -13.38
C ARG A 240 -15.62 7.28 -12.49
N PRO A 241 -16.05 6.09 -12.93
CA PRO A 241 -15.85 4.87 -12.18
C PRO A 241 -14.36 4.68 -11.80
N ASN A 242 -14.11 4.14 -10.62
CA ASN A 242 -12.75 3.83 -10.17
C ASN A 242 -12.14 2.62 -10.91
N SER A 243 -12.56 2.34 -12.13
CA SER A 243 -12.10 1.22 -12.98
C SER A 243 -10.58 1.10 -13.09
N TRP A 244 -9.87 2.20 -12.90
CA TRP A 244 -8.41 2.26 -12.96
C TRP A 244 -7.68 1.77 -11.70
N LEU A 245 -8.37 1.45 -10.62
CA LEU A 245 -7.76 0.81 -9.47
C LEU A 245 -7.37 -0.64 -9.79
N VAL A 246 -8.11 -1.27 -10.69
CA VAL A 246 -7.90 -2.64 -11.20
C VAL A 246 -7.77 -2.56 -12.71
N ARG A 247 -6.59 -2.12 -13.22
CA ARG A 247 -6.40 -1.86 -14.65
C ARG A 247 -6.29 -3.15 -15.47
N ARG A 248 -5.26 -3.94 -15.25
CA ARG A 248 -5.02 -5.19 -15.96
C ARG A 248 -4.73 -6.37 -15.03
N GLY A 249 -4.22 -6.13 -13.83
CA GLY A 249 -3.83 -7.18 -12.89
C GLY A 249 -2.64 -8.05 -13.35
N CYS A 250 -1.99 -7.67 -14.45
CA CYS A 250 -0.91 -8.43 -15.06
C CYS A 250 0.39 -8.28 -14.25
N ILE A 251 1.16 -9.36 -14.21
CA ILE A 251 2.53 -9.42 -13.71
C ILE A 251 3.46 -9.34 -14.92
N GLY A 252 4.51 -8.50 -14.81
CA GLY A 252 5.52 -8.35 -15.86
C GLY A 252 5.14 -7.37 -16.99
N GLU A 253 4.05 -6.62 -16.86
CA GLU A 253 3.61 -5.64 -17.86
C GLU A 253 4.66 -4.56 -18.14
N SER A 254 5.50 -4.24 -17.15
CA SER A 254 6.59 -3.29 -17.31
C SER A 254 7.57 -3.68 -18.40
N LYS A 255 7.83 -4.97 -18.60
CA LYS A 255 8.73 -5.47 -19.66
C LYS A 255 8.24 -5.18 -21.07
N GLU A 256 6.93 -5.07 -21.25
CA GLU A 256 6.30 -4.79 -22.53
C GLU A 256 6.09 -3.30 -22.78
N CYS A 257 5.92 -2.51 -21.70
CA CYS A 257 5.51 -1.12 -21.77
C CYS A 257 6.64 -0.11 -21.53
N MET A 258 7.77 -0.53 -20.96
CA MET A 258 8.91 0.35 -20.68
C MET A 258 9.97 0.24 -21.76
N ALA A 259 10.57 1.36 -22.11
CA ALA A 259 11.76 1.39 -22.97
C ALA A 259 12.95 0.74 -22.26
N SER A 260 13.87 0.16 -23.02
CA SER A 260 15.07 -0.49 -22.46
C SER A 260 15.91 0.48 -21.63
N GLU A 261 16.00 1.74 -22.02
CA GLU A 261 16.72 2.79 -21.31
C GLU A 261 16.09 3.07 -19.93
N ASP A 262 14.77 2.99 -19.81
CA ASP A 262 14.08 3.17 -18.55
C ASP A 262 14.28 1.97 -17.60
N LEU A 263 14.29 0.76 -18.14
CA LEU A 263 14.63 -0.44 -17.35
C LEU A 263 16.07 -0.40 -16.83
N ILE A 264 17.02 0.03 -17.68
CA ILE A 264 18.42 0.25 -17.31
C ILE A 264 18.53 1.34 -16.24
N TYR A 265 17.80 2.45 -16.39
CA TYR A 265 17.76 3.51 -15.40
C TYR A 265 17.28 3.00 -14.05
N ILE A 266 16.18 2.25 -14.01
CA ILE A 266 15.66 1.66 -12.78
C ILE A 266 16.70 0.75 -12.13
N ASP A 267 17.31 -0.15 -12.89
CA ASP A 267 18.34 -1.07 -12.38
C ASP A 267 19.53 -0.31 -11.76
N ASN A 268 20.04 0.70 -12.46
CA ASN A 268 21.15 1.52 -11.98
C ASN A 268 20.79 2.28 -10.69
N MET A 269 19.61 2.91 -10.64
CA MET A 269 19.13 3.60 -9.45
C MET A 269 19.00 2.67 -8.25
N LEU A 270 18.41 1.49 -8.43
CA LEU A 270 18.27 0.52 -7.35
C LEU A 270 19.63 0.03 -6.84
N ARG A 271 20.61 -0.15 -7.76
CA ARG A 271 21.97 -0.54 -7.37
C ARG A 271 22.71 0.55 -6.63
N GLN A 272 22.55 1.81 -7.02
CA GLN A 272 23.26 2.96 -6.45
C GLN A 272 22.62 3.45 -5.15
N GLU A 273 21.30 3.60 -5.12
CA GLU A 273 20.58 4.33 -4.08
C GLU A 273 20.05 3.43 -2.95
N LEU A 274 19.88 2.12 -3.19
CA LEU A 274 19.46 1.22 -2.11
C LEU A 274 20.62 0.96 -1.15
N SER A 275 20.35 1.12 0.14
CA SER A 275 21.27 0.74 1.21
C SER A 275 21.52 -0.78 1.22
N PRO A 276 22.63 -1.26 1.79
CA PRO A 276 22.88 -2.69 1.93
C PRO A 276 21.75 -3.44 2.65
N LYS A 277 21.12 -2.81 3.67
CA LYS A 277 19.98 -3.37 4.39
C LYS A 277 18.75 -3.51 3.47
N ALA A 278 18.46 -2.49 2.66
CA ALA A 278 17.34 -2.52 1.73
C ALA A 278 17.56 -3.55 0.60
N LYS A 279 18.78 -3.64 0.07
CA LYS A 279 19.15 -4.68 -0.90
C LYS A 279 18.94 -6.08 -0.34
N ASN A 280 19.43 -6.34 0.88
CA ASN A 280 19.25 -7.62 1.55
C ASN A 280 17.77 -7.94 1.78
N PHE A 281 16.99 -6.96 2.25
CA PHE A 281 15.55 -7.11 2.46
C PHE A 281 14.81 -7.44 1.16
N LEU A 282 15.07 -6.69 0.09
CA LEU A 282 14.42 -6.89 -1.20
C LEU A 282 14.86 -8.21 -1.86
N ASN A 283 16.14 -8.57 -1.82
CA ASN A 283 16.63 -9.86 -2.34
C ASN A 283 15.97 -11.05 -1.64
N LYS A 284 15.81 -10.95 -0.32
CA LYS A 284 15.14 -12.00 0.46
C LYS A 284 13.67 -12.15 0.09
N HIS A 285 12.99 -11.04 -0.21
CA HIS A 285 11.54 -11.03 -0.30
C HIS A 285 10.97 -10.80 -1.70
N LEU A 286 11.66 -10.12 -2.62
CA LEU A 286 11.16 -9.96 -4.01
C LEU A 286 11.56 -11.11 -4.93
N ARG A 287 12.73 -11.72 -4.75
CA ARG A 287 13.22 -12.88 -5.52
C ARG A 287 13.37 -12.67 -7.04
N ASP A 288 12.94 -11.56 -7.57
CA ASP A 288 12.89 -11.30 -9.02
C ASP A 288 14.21 -10.75 -9.55
N ARG A 289 15.04 -10.20 -8.65
CA ARG A 289 16.35 -9.60 -8.95
C ARG A 289 17.31 -9.85 -7.81
N ASP A 290 18.59 -9.93 -8.14
CA ASP A 290 19.66 -9.87 -7.16
C ASP A 290 20.25 -8.45 -7.10
N TYR A 291 19.78 -7.68 -6.15
CA TYR A 291 20.23 -6.31 -5.93
C TYR A 291 21.66 -6.22 -5.37
N LEU A 292 22.26 -7.35 -4.98
CA LEU A 292 23.62 -7.42 -4.43
C LEU A 292 24.67 -7.70 -5.49
N LYS A 293 24.31 -8.34 -6.60
CA LYS A 293 25.29 -8.63 -7.66
C LYS A 293 25.74 -7.32 -8.29
N GLN A 294 26.97 -6.96 -8.01
CA GLN A 294 27.72 -6.06 -8.87
C GLN A 294 28.08 -6.85 -10.13
N HIS A 295 27.61 -6.41 -11.29
CA HIS A 295 28.23 -6.90 -12.51
C HIS A 295 29.66 -6.38 -12.50
N SER A 296 30.64 -7.29 -12.33
CA SER A 296 32.02 -7.04 -12.70
C SER A 296 32.01 -6.63 -14.17
N VAL A 297 32.30 -5.37 -14.44
CA VAL A 297 32.56 -4.85 -15.77
C VAL A 297 33.91 -5.33 -16.21
#